data_aca7d09fbbc449dffbf9d5b6ae23fbfc
#
_entry.id   aca7d09fbbc449dffbf9d5b6ae23fbfc
#
_cell.length_a   1.000
_cell.length_b   1.000
_cell.length_c   1.000
_cell.angle_alpha   90.00
_cell.angle_beta   90.00
_cell.angle_gamma   90.00
#
_symmetry.space_group_name_H-M   'P 1'
#
loop_
_entity.id
_entity.type
_entity.pdbx_description
1 polymer ?
#
loop_
_entity_poly.entity_id
_entity_poly.type
_entity_poly.pdbx_seq_one_letter_code
_entity_poly.pdbx_strand_id
1 'polypeptide(L)'
;MPRCVLVISVTRFEVYMRVEVVYQNECIIFESETPTTISSILKKLDIPSSTVLAVFNDSIVPHSSTISEDIKIELIVVSSGG
;
A
#
# COMPACT_ATOMS: atom_id res chain seq x y z
N MET A 1 3.30 -17.00 9.40
CA MET A 1 3.05 -15.74 10.02
C MET A 1 3.72 -14.61 9.26
N PRO A 2 2.98 -13.67 8.85
CA PRO A 2 3.58 -12.59 8.07
C PRO A 2 4.50 -11.77 8.94
N ARG A 3 5.52 -11.28 8.32
CA ARG A 3 6.46 -10.49 9.00
C ARG A 3 6.36 -9.07 8.49
N CYS A 4 6.10 -8.15 9.35
CA CYS A 4 6.03 -6.76 8.95
C CYS A 4 7.40 -6.18 8.89
N VAL A 5 7.73 -5.66 7.75
CA VAL A 5 8.99 -4.99 7.59
C VAL A 5 8.76 -3.53 7.85
N LEU A 6 9.24 -3.08 8.97
CA LEU A 6 9.01 -1.71 9.34
C LEU A 6 10.22 -0.90 9.05
N VAL A 7 10.10 -0.01 8.16
CA VAL A 7 11.21 0.85 7.81
C VAL A 7 10.93 2.23 8.29
N ILE A 8 11.30 2.53 9.49
CA ILE A 8 11.04 3.81 10.04
C ILE A 8 12.28 4.45 10.44
N SER A 9 12.51 5.59 10.01
CA SER A 9 13.66 6.27 10.43
C SER A 9 13.36 7.61 10.90
N VAL A 10 12.13 7.99 10.91
CA VAL A 10 11.83 9.33 11.25
C VAL A 10 11.23 9.43 12.56
N THR A 11 11.58 10.41 13.29
CA THR A 11 10.99 10.60 14.57
C THR A 11 10.44 11.96 14.66
N ARG A 12 9.63 12.35 13.74
CA ARG A 12 9.05 13.64 13.82
C ARG A 12 7.73 13.60 14.45
N PHE A 13 7.26 14.71 14.87
CA PHE A 13 5.94 14.82 15.39
C PHE A 13 4.93 14.98 14.32
N GLU A 14 5.37 15.12 13.11
CA GLU A 14 4.43 15.38 12.07
C GLU A 14 3.42 14.30 11.98
N VAL A 15 2.25 14.66 11.59
CA VAL A 15 1.20 13.70 11.42
C VAL A 15 1.28 13.22 10.00
N TYR A 16 1.61 11.99 9.78
CA TYR A 16 1.49 11.48 8.45
C TYR A 16 0.79 10.18 8.50
N MET A 17 0.29 9.78 7.36
CA MET A 17 -0.46 8.56 7.28
C MET A 17 0.49 7.41 7.09
N ARG A 18 0.06 6.28 7.58
CA ARG A 18 0.81 5.07 7.48
C ARG A 18 -0.07 4.06 6.79
N VAL A 19 0.36 3.59 5.65
CA VAL A 19 -0.40 2.64 4.88
C VAL A 19 0.29 1.29 4.99
N GLU A 20 -0.45 0.32 5.46
CA GLU A 20 0.09 -1.03 5.56
C GLU A 20 -0.29 -1.76 4.29
N VAL A 21 0.70 -2.21 3.55
CA VAL A 21 0.48 -2.87 2.28
C VAL A 21 0.87 -4.32 2.41
N VAL A 22 -0.09 -5.21 2.17
CA VAL A 22 0.18 -6.64 2.23
C VAL A 22 0.32 -7.13 0.80
N TYR A 23 1.49 -7.67 0.48
CA TYR A 23 1.78 -8.10 -0.88
C TYR A 23 2.54 -9.40 -0.83
N GLN A 24 1.99 -10.43 -1.40
CA GLN A 24 2.63 -11.74 -1.47
C GLN A 24 3.10 -12.20 -0.10
N ASN A 25 2.19 -12.17 0.85
CA ASN A 25 2.48 -12.63 2.22
C ASN A 25 3.50 -11.76 2.93
N GLU A 26 3.72 -10.57 2.45
CA GLU A 26 4.62 -9.64 3.11
C GLU A 26 3.85 -8.41 3.47
N CYS A 27 4.27 -7.81 4.57
CA CYS A 27 3.62 -6.63 5.08
C CYS A 27 4.60 -5.48 4.96
N ILE A 28 4.24 -4.49 4.19
CA ILE A 28 5.11 -3.35 3.96
C ILE A 28 4.43 -2.12 4.49
N ILE A 29 5.17 -1.31 5.23
CA ILE A 29 4.62 -0.08 5.76
C ILE A 29 5.10 1.07 4.90
N PHE A 30 4.16 1.84 4.40
CA PHE A 30 4.46 2.98 3.57
C PHE A 30 3.96 4.23 4.28
N GLU A 31 4.82 5.18 4.48
CA GLU A 31 4.45 6.40 5.18
C GLU A 31 4.53 7.58 4.24
N SER A 32 3.61 8.48 4.39
CA SER A 32 3.55 9.65 3.53
C SER A 32 3.01 10.83 4.31
N GLU A 33 3.54 12.00 4.06
CA GLU A 33 3.06 13.20 4.73
C GLU A 33 1.91 13.83 4.00
N THR A 34 1.67 13.41 2.79
CA THR A 34 0.61 14.01 2.01
C THR A 34 -0.26 12.90 1.46
N PRO A 35 -1.48 13.24 1.09
CA PRO A 35 -2.34 12.23 0.50
C PRO A 35 -1.70 11.66 -0.76
N THR A 36 -1.87 10.40 -0.97
CA THR A 36 -1.30 9.75 -2.11
C THR A 36 -2.31 8.77 -2.67
N THR A 37 -2.08 8.30 -3.88
CA THR A 37 -2.96 7.33 -4.48
C THR A 37 -2.33 5.96 -4.37
N ILE A 38 -3.17 4.93 -4.52
CA ILE A 38 -2.67 3.58 -4.49
C ILE A 38 -1.67 3.38 -5.63
N SER A 39 -1.97 3.97 -6.77
CA SER A 39 -1.08 3.88 -7.90
C SER A 39 0.31 4.43 -7.57
N SER A 40 0.35 5.53 -6.85
CA SER A 40 1.63 6.11 -6.45
C SER A 40 2.37 5.20 -5.50
N ILE A 41 1.65 4.59 -4.59
CA ILE A 41 2.29 3.67 -3.65
C ILE A 41 2.89 2.49 -4.39
N LEU A 42 2.14 1.94 -5.33
CA LEU A 42 2.64 0.81 -6.10
C LEU A 42 3.88 1.19 -6.89
N LYS A 43 3.89 2.40 -7.42
CA LYS A 43 5.04 2.85 -8.15
C LYS A 43 6.25 2.94 -7.26
N LYS A 44 6.07 3.45 -6.06
CA LYS A 44 7.18 3.58 -5.15
C LYS A 44 7.68 2.24 -4.68
N LEU A 45 6.82 1.26 -4.61
CA LEU A 45 7.21 -0.07 -4.20
C LEU A 45 7.64 -0.92 -5.38
N ASP A 46 7.61 -0.34 -6.58
CA ASP A 46 8.05 -1.05 -7.77
C ASP A 46 7.17 -2.25 -8.04
N ILE A 47 5.89 -2.10 -7.82
CA ILE A 47 4.93 -3.15 -8.06
C ILE A 47 4.09 -2.77 -9.27
N PRO A 48 4.02 -3.64 -10.28
CA PRO A 48 3.22 -3.31 -11.46
C PRO A 48 1.75 -3.23 -11.09
N SER A 49 1.14 -2.11 -11.35
CA SER A 49 -0.23 -1.92 -10.95
C SER A 49 -1.19 -2.73 -11.81
N SER A 50 -0.77 -3.16 -12.97
CA SER A 50 -1.65 -3.91 -13.84
C SER A 50 -1.75 -5.38 -13.44
N THR A 51 -0.95 -5.81 -12.50
CA THR A 51 -0.96 -7.22 -12.09
C THR A 51 -1.49 -7.42 -10.70
N VAL A 52 -1.92 -6.38 -10.03
CA VAL A 52 -2.42 -6.52 -8.67
C VAL A 52 -3.72 -5.74 -8.53
N LEU A 53 -4.53 -6.19 -7.59
CA LEU A 53 -5.73 -5.48 -7.22
C LEU A 53 -5.58 -5.03 -5.78
N ALA A 54 -6.02 -3.84 -5.51
CA ALA A 54 -5.97 -3.32 -4.15
C ALA A 54 -7.29 -3.62 -3.47
N VAL A 55 -7.22 -4.20 -2.30
CA VAL A 55 -8.41 -4.56 -1.54
C VAL A 55 -8.33 -3.88 -0.20
N PHE A 56 -9.40 -3.21 0.17
CA PHE A 56 -9.46 -2.55 1.45
C PHE A 56 -10.79 -2.90 2.08
N ASN A 57 -10.75 -3.49 3.26
CA ASN A 57 -11.96 -3.82 3.99
C ASN A 57 -12.86 -4.74 3.16
N ASP A 58 -12.24 -5.72 2.50
CA ASP A 58 -12.95 -6.70 1.68
C ASP A 58 -13.60 -6.09 0.45
N SER A 59 -13.18 -4.92 0.06
CA SER A 59 -13.70 -4.28 -1.14
C SER A 59 -12.55 -3.92 -2.06
N ILE A 60 -12.77 -4.11 -3.34
CA ILE A 60 -11.76 -3.74 -4.30
C ILE A 60 -11.77 -2.23 -4.47
N VAL A 61 -10.59 -1.64 -4.37
CA VAL A 61 -10.45 -0.21 -4.43
C VAL A 61 -9.69 0.17 -5.68
N PRO A 62 -10.16 1.14 -6.44
CA PRO A 62 -9.43 1.54 -7.65
C PRO A 62 -8.07 2.13 -7.30
N HIS A 63 -7.12 1.95 -8.19
CA HIS A 63 -5.78 2.44 -7.95
C HIS A 63 -5.73 3.96 -7.94
N SER A 64 -6.73 4.60 -8.49
CA SER A 64 -6.77 6.05 -8.47
C SER A 64 -7.33 6.62 -7.19
N SER A 65 -7.73 5.76 -6.27
CA SER A 65 -8.26 6.24 -5.00
C SER A 65 -7.16 6.92 -4.21
N THR A 66 -7.53 8.01 -3.59
CA THR A 66 -6.60 8.78 -2.79
C THR A 66 -6.67 8.30 -1.35
N ILE A 67 -5.52 8.12 -0.76
CA ILE A 67 -5.42 7.69 0.62
C ILE A 67 -4.91 8.86 1.42
N SER A 68 -5.66 9.24 2.43
CA SER A 68 -5.25 10.34 3.28
C SER A 68 -5.32 9.99 4.75
N GLU A 69 -5.39 8.72 5.07
CA GLU A 69 -5.42 8.32 6.48
C GLU A 69 -4.79 6.96 6.60
N ASP A 70 -4.58 6.53 7.82
CA ASP A 70 -3.97 5.23 8.07
C ASP A 70 -4.92 4.14 7.68
N ILE A 71 -4.51 3.31 6.74
CA ILE A 71 -5.35 2.20 6.34
C ILE A 71 -4.46 1.03 6.00
N LYS A 72 -5.09 -0.11 5.84
CA LYS A 72 -4.40 -1.32 5.47
C LYS A 72 -4.95 -1.78 4.13
N ILE A 73 -4.08 -2.00 3.19
CA ILE A 73 -4.46 -2.42 1.86
C ILE A 73 -3.82 -3.74 1.55
N GLU A 74 -4.59 -4.64 1.00
CA GLU A 74 -4.07 -5.93 0.61
C GLU A 74 -3.98 -5.97 -0.90
N LEU A 75 -2.85 -6.39 -1.41
CA LEU A 75 -2.65 -6.49 -2.85
C LEU A 75 -2.76 -7.94 -3.26
N ILE A 76 -3.65 -8.20 -4.20
CA ILE A 76 -3.86 -9.54 -4.70
C ILE A 76 -3.31 -9.60 -6.11
N VAL A 77 -2.41 -10.53 -6.33
CA VAL A 77 -1.80 -10.66 -7.63
C VAL A 77 -2.79 -11.37 -8.54
N VAL A 78 -3.14 -10.69 -9.63
CA VAL A 78 -4.04 -11.27 -10.60
C VAL A 78 -3.29 -11.28 -11.91
N SER A 79 -2.60 -12.31 -12.13
CA SER A 79 -1.82 -12.39 -13.33
C SER A 79 -2.74 -12.48 -14.53
N SER A 80 -2.59 -11.56 -15.42
CA SER A 80 -3.46 -11.60 -16.58
C SER A 80 -3.03 -12.71 -17.53
N GLY A 81 -1.94 -13.26 -17.31
CA GLY A 81 -1.50 -14.34 -18.11
C GLY A 81 -1.33 -13.94 -19.55
N GLY A 82 -1.47 -12.78 -19.75
CA GLY A 82 -1.50 -12.25 -21.08
C GLY A 82 -0.36 -12.47 -21.82
#